data_2c56a858839ad1a36149c4c6f1d32a51
#
_entry.id   2c56a858839ad1a36149c4c6f1d32a51
#
_cell.length_a   1.000
_cell.length_b   1.000
_cell.length_c   1.000
_cell.angle_alpha   90.00
_cell.angle_beta   90.00
_cell.angle_gamma   90.00
#
_symmetry.space_group_name_H-M   'P 1'
#
loop_
_entity.id
_entity.type
_entity.pdbx_description
1 polymer ?
#
loop_
_entity_poly.entity_id
_entity_poly.type
_entity_poly.pdbx_seq_one_letter_code
_entity_poly.pdbx_strand_id
1 'polypeptide(L)'
;LELALRPKVLLLDEPMAGVPKGDGARLLAALDSLPRELGVLIIEHDMDLVFRFASRILVLAEGAVLANGTPDEIRRDPKVRAAYLGP
;
A
#
# COMPACT_ATOMS: atom_id res chain seq x y z
N LEU A 1 8.52 19.52 -5.37
CA LEU A 1 8.69 18.11 -5.42
C LEU A 1 9.88 17.69 -6.26
N GLU A 2 10.60 16.77 -5.78
CA GLU A 2 11.90 16.45 -6.30
C GLU A 2 11.90 15.44 -7.43
N LEU A 3 10.86 15.41 -8.24
CA LEU A 3 10.86 14.60 -9.45
C LEU A 3 11.95 15.04 -10.42
N ALA A 4 12.40 16.30 -10.29
CA ALA A 4 13.52 16.78 -11.07
C ALA A 4 14.79 15.97 -10.80
N LEU A 5 14.90 15.35 -9.63
CA LEU A 5 16.03 14.49 -9.29
C LEU A 5 15.87 13.08 -9.84
N ARG A 6 14.69 12.79 -10.43
CA ARG A 6 14.36 11.49 -11.02
C ARG A 6 14.61 10.34 -10.06
N PRO A 7 13.96 10.32 -8.90
CA PRO A 7 14.12 9.22 -7.97
C PRO A 7 13.69 7.91 -8.62
N LYS A 8 14.37 6.83 -8.27
CA LYS A 8 13.99 5.49 -8.74
C LYS A 8 12.95 4.85 -7.86
N VAL A 9 12.86 5.27 -6.60
CA VAL A 9 11.91 4.74 -5.64
C VAL A 9 11.35 5.89 -4.84
N LEU A 10 10.03 5.88 -4.67
CA LEU A 10 9.31 6.81 -3.80
C LEU A 10 8.83 6.04 -2.59
N LEU A 11 9.17 6.52 -1.40
CA LEU A 11 8.71 5.93 -0.16
C LEU A 11 7.61 6.80 0.44
N LEU A 12 6.45 6.19 0.68
CA LEU A 12 5.32 6.87 1.32
C LEU A 12 4.97 6.15 2.60
N ASP A 13 5.07 6.87 3.72
CA ASP A 13 4.80 6.29 5.03
C ASP A 13 3.45 6.78 5.51
N GLU A 14 2.47 5.88 5.55
CA GLU A 14 1.10 6.15 5.99
C GLU A 14 0.48 7.35 5.27
N PRO A 15 0.44 7.32 3.93
CA PRO A 15 -0.08 8.48 3.19
C PRO A 15 -1.55 8.77 3.47
N MET A 16 -2.32 7.80 3.98
CA MET A 16 -3.71 8.05 4.36
C MET A 16 -3.85 8.78 5.68
N ALA A 17 -2.80 8.83 6.50
CA ALA A 17 -2.85 9.56 7.76
C ALA A 17 -3.07 11.04 7.45
N GLY A 18 -4.06 11.66 8.07
CA GLY A 18 -4.38 13.05 7.83
C GLY A 18 -5.24 13.32 6.61
N VAL A 19 -5.56 12.31 5.81
CA VAL A 19 -6.48 12.46 4.69
C VAL A 19 -7.91 12.46 5.24
N PRO A 20 -8.72 13.49 4.96
CA PRO A 20 -10.09 13.52 5.44
C PRO A 20 -10.88 12.33 4.92
N LYS A 21 -11.84 11.89 5.72
CA LYS A 21 -12.70 10.78 5.34
C LYS A 21 -13.41 11.12 4.03
N GLY A 22 -13.33 10.21 3.07
CA GLY A 22 -13.93 10.41 1.76
C GLY A 22 -12.98 10.93 0.70
N ASP A 23 -11.77 11.36 1.09
CA ASP A 23 -10.79 11.89 0.14
C ASP A 23 -9.78 10.84 -0.32
N GLY A 24 -9.96 9.58 0.05
CA GLY A 24 -9.05 8.52 -0.36
C GLY A 24 -8.93 8.36 -1.87
N ALA A 25 -10.02 8.64 -2.59
CA ALA A 25 -10.01 8.53 -4.05
C ALA A 25 -9.04 9.54 -4.69
N ARG A 26 -8.89 10.71 -4.08
CA ARG A 26 -7.93 11.70 -4.58
C ARG A 26 -6.50 11.22 -4.42
N LEU A 27 -6.21 10.61 -3.29
CA LEU A 27 -4.88 10.05 -3.06
C LEU A 27 -4.59 8.93 -4.05
N LEU A 28 -5.55 8.05 -4.29
CA LEU A 28 -5.39 6.98 -5.28
C LEU A 28 -5.14 7.54 -6.67
N ALA A 29 -5.89 8.58 -7.06
CA ALA A 29 -5.71 9.20 -8.35
C ALA A 29 -4.31 9.81 -8.48
N ALA A 30 -3.82 10.44 -7.42
CA ALA A 30 -2.48 11.00 -7.42
C ALA A 30 -1.42 9.91 -7.57
N LEU A 31 -1.60 8.79 -6.87
CA LEU A 31 -0.67 7.66 -6.97
C LEU A 31 -0.69 7.05 -8.36
N ASP A 32 -1.88 6.93 -8.95
CA ASP A 32 -2.02 6.36 -10.29
C ASP A 32 -1.38 7.24 -11.36
N SER A 33 -1.21 8.53 -11.08
CA SER A 33 -0.60 9.47 -12.04
C SER A 33 0.92 9.42 -12.03
N LEU A 34 1.52 8.67 -11.12
CA LEU A 34 2.98 8.58 -11.05
C LEU A 34 3.54 7.81 -12.25
N PRO A 35 4.76 8.14 -12.67
CA PRO A 35 5.38 7.42 -13.80
C PRO A 35 5.49 5.92 -13.51
N ARG A 36 5.28 5.11 -14.54
CA ARG A 36 5.34 3.66 -14.41
C ARG A 36 6.72 3.16 -14.01
N GLU A 37 7.75 3.89 -14.43
CA GLU A 37 9.14 3.51 -14.14
C GLU A 37 9.49 3.73 -12.68
N LEU A 38 8.68 4.50 -11.97
CA LEU A 38 8.93 4.81 -10.58
C LEU A 38 8.49 3.65 -9.69
N GLY A 39 9.42 3.09 -8.93
CA GLY A 39 9.06 2.13 -7.90
C GLY A 39 8.43 2.87 -6.72
N VAL A 40 7.33 2.35 -6.20
CA VAL A 40 6.64 2.98 -5.08
C VAL A 40 6.53 1.97 -3.95
N LEU A 41 7.03 2.35 -2.78
CA LEU A 41 6.88 1.56 -1.57
C LEU A 41 5.97 2.33 -0.61
N ILE A 42 4.86 1.72 -0.26
CA ILE A 42 3.88 2.33 0.64
C ILE A 42 3.80 1.52 1.91
N ILE A 43 3.96 2.19 3.05
CA ILE A 43 3.73 1.60 4.36
C ILE A 43 2.36 2.08 4.82
N GLU A 44 1.42 1.16 4.95
CA GLU A 44 0.04 1.55 5.21
C GLU A 44 -0.70 0.45 5.95
N HIS A 45 -1.67 0.83 6.76
CA HIS A 45 -2.58 -0.11 7.39
C HIS A 45 -4.01 0.04 6.86
N ASP A 46 -4.23 0.98 5.94
CA ASP A 46 -5.52 1.09 5.26
C ASP A 46 -5.57 0.03 4.16
N MET A 47 -6.28 -1.06 4.44
CA MET A 47 -6.32 -2.21 3.55
C MET A 47 -6.93 -1.87 2.19
N ASP A 48 -7.93 -1.00 2.16
CA ASP A 48 -8.56 -0.63 0.90
C ASP A 48 -7.57 0.03 -0.04
N LEU A 49 -6.77 0.95 0.47
CA LEU A 49 -5.74 1.60 -0.33
C LEU A 49 -4.72 0.58 -0.83
N VAL A 50 -4.25 -0.28 0.08
CA VAL A 50 -3.23 -1.25 -0.25
C VAL A 50 -3.72 -2.20 -1.34
N PHE A 51 -4.93 -2.75 -1.20
CA PHE A 51 -5.46 -3.70 -2.17
C PHE A 51 -5.74 -3.06 -3.54
N ARG A 52 -6.04 -1.77 -3.55
CA ARG A 52 -6.32 -1.08 -4.82
C ARG A 52 -5.06 -0.68 -5.56
N PHE A 53 -4.01 -0.31 -4.84
CA PHE A 53 -2.84 0.26 -5.48
C PHE A 53 -1.70 -0.74 -5.66
N ALA A 54 -1.44 -1.58 -4.67
CA ALA A 54 -0.24 -2.40 -4.65
C ALA A 54 -0.30 -3.55 -5.64
N SER A 55 0.81 -3.80 -6.32
CA SER A 55 0.95 -5.00 -7.15
C SER A 55 1.52 -6.15 -6.34
N ARG A 56 2.16 -5.86 -5.22
CA ARG A 56 2.69 -6.86 -4.32
C ARG A 56 2.60 -6.36 -2.88
N ILE A 57 2.24 -7.24 -1.98
CA ILE A 57 1.99 -6.88 -0.59
C ILE A 57 2.84 -7.74 0.33
N LEU A 58 3.52 -7.07 1.25
CA LEU A 58 4.24 -7.69 2.35
C LEU A 58 3.51 -7.36 3.63
N VAL A 59 3.07 -8.38 4.36
CA VAL A 59 2.34 -8.18 5.61
C VAL A 59 3.26 -8.47 6.77
N LEU A 60 3.37 -7.51 7.67
CA LEU A 60 4.18 -7.63 8.88
C LEU A 60 3.28 -7.69 10.10
N ALA A 61 3.64 -8.53 11.05
CA ALA A 61 2.96 -8.61 12.32
C ALA A 61 3.99 -8.93 13.39
N GLU A 62 3.98 -8.14 14.47
CA GLU A 62 4.84 -8.34 15.63
C GLU A 62 6.32 -8.48 15.24
N GLY A 63 6.75 -7.66 14.28
CA GLY A 63 8.15 -7.64 13.86
C GLY A 63 8.57 -8.74 12.91
N ALA A 64 7.64 -9.54 12.44
CA ALA A 64 7.95 -10.65 11.54
C ALA A 64 7.08 -10.61 10.29
N VAL A 65 7.58 -11.22 9.22
CA VAL A 65 6.81 -11.33 7.98
C VAL A 65 5.73 -12.39 8.17
N LEU A 66 4.48 -11.97 8.03
CA LEU A 66 3.34 -12.86 8.12
C LEU A 66 2.99 -13.46 6.76
N ALA A 67 3.08 -12.66 5.72
CA ALA A 67 2.74 -13.08 4.36
C ALA A 67 3.39 -12.17 3.34
N ASN A 68 3.56 -12.66 2.12
CA ASN A 68 4.13 -11.91 1.01
C ASN A 68 3.54 -12.47 -0.28
N GLY A 69 2.94 -11.61 -1.09
CA GLY A 69 2.34 -12.08 -2.33
C GLY A 69 1.57 -11.00 -3.06
N THR A 70 0.83 -11.45 -4.06
CA THR A 70 -0.08 -10.57 -4.80
C THR A 70 -1.28 -10.21 -3.92
N PRO A 71 -2.02 -9.15 -4.29
CA PRO A 71 -3.23 -8.81 -3.53
C PRO A 71 -4.20 -9.98 -3.37
N ASP A 72 -4.38 -10.79 -4.41
CA ASP A 72 -5.29 -11.94 -4.32
C ASP A 72 -4.77 -12.99 -3.35
N GLU A 73 -3.47 -13.27 -3.40
CA GLU A 73 -2.88 -14.23 -2.46
C GLU A 73 -3.01 -13.76 -1.03
N ILE A 74 -2.78 -12.47 -0.79
CA ILE A 74 -2.87 -11.90 0.55
C ILE A 74 -4.32 -11.94 1.05
N ARG A 75 -5.28 -11.63 0.18
CA ARG A 75 -6.69 -11.64 0.54
C ARG A 75 -7.17 -13.02 0.98
N ARG A 76 -6.59 -14.06 0.41
CA ARG A 76 -6.97 -15.46 0.70
C ARG A 76 -6.18 -16.09 1.84
N ASP A 77 -5.11 -15.44 2.28
CA ASP A 77 -4.24 -16.00 3.31
C ASP A 77 -4.98 -16.05 4.65
N PRO A 78 -5.14 -17.24 5.24
CA PRO A 78 -5.87 -17.37 6.52
C PRO A 78 -5.21 -16.58 7.66
N LYS A 79 -3.91 -16.47 7.67
CA LYS A 79 -3.19 -15.74 8.71
C LYS A 79 -3.48 -14.25 8.63
N VAL A 80 -3.51 -13.73 7.40
CA VAL A 80 -3.82 -12.32 7.17
C VAL A 80 -5.28 -12.03 7.54
N ARG A 81 -6.17 -12.91 7.11
CA ARG A 81 -7.60 -12.72 7.42
C ARG A 81 -7.84 -12.71 8.92
N ALA A 82 -7.18 -13.60 9.65
CA ALA A 82 -7.32 -13.65 11.11
C ALA A 82 -6.76 -12.40 11.77
N ALA A 83 -5.65 -11.87 11.26
CA ALA A 83 -4.96 -10.76 11.91
C ALA A 83 -5.56 -9.38 11.53
N TYR A 84 -6.01 -9.21 10.30
CA TYR A 84 -6.34 -7.89 9.78
C TYR A 84 -7.70 -7.77 9.12
N LEU A 85 -8.19 -8.81 8.48
CA LEU A 85 -9.39 -8.71 7.66
C LEU A 85 -10.64 -9.25 8.35
N GLY A 86 -10.45 -9.93 9.46
CA GLY A 86 -11.53 -10.56 10.18
C GLY A 86 -11.99 -11.86 9.52
N PRO A 87 -12.94 -12.53 10.14
CA PRO A 87 -13.45 -13.80 9.64
C PRO A 87 -14.20 -13.67 8.33
#